data_575cfda2b34f0836675b5113e116143f
#
_entry.id   575cfda2b34f0836675b5113e116143f
#
_cell.length_a   1.000
_cell.length_b   1.000
_cell.length_c   1.000
_cell.angle_alpha   90.00
_cell.angle_beta   90.00
_cell.angle_gamma   90.00
#
_symmetry.space_group_name_H-M   'P 1'
#
loop_
_entity.id
_entity.type
_entity.pdbx_description
1 polymer ?
#
loop_
_entity_poly.entity_id
_entity_poly.type
_entity_poly.pdbx_seq_one_letter_code
_entity_poly.pdbx_strand_id
1 'polypeptide(L)'
;MSFSFQVHRDLQFDHNKELLKIAEDNTPELLHTLKTDVHFVKCVKDSSKLGGCGIQPVDTDWTRSYGKGDTLVLDFGEHITGTFSIDMRSVGSPMDAPLYIGIKFCEMPCEIEEDSKNYDGWLSSSWFQEERIHKDVLPCT
;
A
#
# COMPACT_ATOMS: atom_id res chain seq x y z
N MET A 1 -3.78 -16.35 22.88
CA MET A 1 -3.80 -17.76 22.45
C MET A 1 -2.86 -17.87 21.25
N SER A 2 -1.86 -18.72 21.33
CA SER A 2 -0.96 -18.96 20.18
C SER A 2 -1.59 -20.07 19.32
N PHE A 3 -1.95 -19.77 18.09
CA PHE A 3 -2.36 -20.79 17.13
C PHE A 3 -1.12 -21.32 16.44
N SER A 4 -0.76 -22.57 16.70
CA SER A 4 0.26 -23.25 15.90
C SER A 4 -0.42 -23.96 14.73
N PHE A 5 -0.11 -23.59 13.52
CA PHE A 5 -0.49 -24.37 12.35
C PHE A 5 0.42 -25.59 12.28
N GLN A 6 -0.15 -26.77 12.47
CA GLN A 6 0.56 -28.01 12.18
C GLN A 6 0.49 -28.24 10.67
N VAL A 7 1.63 -28.10 10.02
CA VAL A 7 1.76 -28.58 8.65
C VAL A 7 1.94 -30.09 8.71
N HIS A 8 0.95 -30.85 8.26
CA HIS A 8 1.08 -32.28 8.08
C HIS A 8 2.13 -32.56 7.01
N ARG A 9 3.30 -33.04 7.42
CA ARG A 9 4.41 -33.34 6.51
C ARG A 9 4.17 -34.59 5.66
N ASP A 10 3.14 -35.36 5.98
CA ASP A 10 2.81 -36.62 5.32
C ASP A 10 1.70 -36.48 4.27
N LEU A 11 1.32 -35.25 3.90
CA LEU A 11 0.41 -35.00 2.80
C LEU A 11 1.10 -35.34 1.48
N GLN A 12 0.76 -36.53 0.94
CA GLN A 12 1.08 -36.86 -0.44
C GLN A 12 0.01 -36.23 -1.34
N PHE A 13 0.45 -35.32 -2.19
CA PHE A 13 -0.43 -34.77 -3.22
C PHE A 13 -0.43 -35.70 -4.42
N ASP A 14 -1.59 -36.30 -4.73
CA ASP A 14 -1.79 -37.00 -6.00
C ASP A 14 -1.85 -35.96 -7.12
N HIS A 15 -0.83 -35.97 -7.96
CA HIS A 15 -0.82 -35.14 -9.16
C HIS A 15 -1.75 -35.76 -10.22
N ASN A 16 -3.00 -35.33 -10.24
CA ASN A 16 -3.92 -35.73 -11.31
C ASN A 16 -3.61 -34.88 -12.56
N LYS A 17 -2.98 -35.53 -13.54
CA LYS A 17 -2.55 -34.87 -14.78
C LYS A 17 -3.73 -34.32 -15.61
N GLU A 18 -4.91 -34.93 -15.53
CA GLU A 18 -6.09 -34.45 -16.25
C GLU A 18 -6.62 -33.16 -15.64
N LEU A 19 -6.71 -33.11 -14.30
CA LEU A 19 -7.13 -31.90 -13.60
C LEU A 19 -6.10 -30.77 -13.75
N LEU A 20 -4.80 -31.10 -13.73
CA LEU A 20 -3.75 -30.12 -13.97
C LEU A 20 -3.88 -29.50 -15.36
N LYS A 21 -4.11 -30.31 -16.38
CA LYS A 21 -4.33 -29.83 -17.74
C LYS A 21 -5.57 -28.94 -17.85
N ILE A 22 -6.68 -29.33 -17.21
CA ILE A 22 -7.89 -28.49 -17.18
C ILE A 22 -7.60 -27.14 -16.51
N ALA A 23 -6.83 -27.12 -15.41
CA ALA A 23 -6.45 -25.89 -14.73
C ALA A 23 -5.55 -25.00 -15.61
N GLU A 24 -4.58 -25.59 -16.31
CA GLU A 24 -3.70 -24.88 -17.24
C GLU A 24 -4.49 -24.30 -18.43
N ASP A 25 -5.37 -25.10 -19.04
CA ASP A 25 -6.20 -24.69 -20.19
C ASP A 25 -7.21 -23.57 -19.82
N ASN A 26 -7.57 -23.45 -18.53
CA ASN A 26 -8.50 -22.42 -18.04
C ASN A 26 -7.80 -21.34 -17.21
N THR A 27 -6.47 -21.30 -17.20
CA THR A 27 -5.73 -20.22 -16.53
C THR A 27 -6.01 -18.90 -17.24
N PRO A 28 -6.58 -17.90 -16.54
CA PRO A 28 -6.88 -16.62 -17.17
C PRO A 28 -5.58 -15.92 -17.56
N GLU A 29 -5.60 -15.24 -18.68
CA GLU A 29 -4.51 -14.32 -19.04
C GLU A 29 -4.49 -13.17 -18.05
N LEU A 30 -3.34 -12.97 -17.39
CA LEU A 30 -3.14 -11.83 -16.50
C LEU A 30 -2.94 -10.57 -17.32
N LEU A 31 -3.95 -9.73 -17.34
CA LEU A 31 -3.86 -8.41 -17.96
C LEU A 31 -3.13 -7.46 -17.00
N HIS A 32 -1.99 -6.96 -17.43
CA HIS A 32 -1.29 -5.90 -16.73
C HIS A 32 -1.78 -4.55 -17.24
N THR A 33 -2.45 -3.80 -16.40
CA THR A 33 -2.93 -2.45 -16.70
C THR A 33 -2.09 -1.45 -15.94
N LEU A 34 -1.55 -0.45 -16.64
CA LEU A 34 -0.90 0.67 -15.98
C LEU A 34 -1.97 1.70 -15.58
N LYS A 35 -2.14 1.90 -14.29
CA LYS A 35 -3.02 2.93 -13.75
C LYS A 35 -2.18 4.13 -13.30
N THR A 36 -2.41 5.26 -13.93
CA THR A 36 -1.74 6.53 -13.62
C THR A 36 -2.70 7.61 -13.13
N ASP A 37 -4.00 7.34 -13.23
CA ASP A 37 -5.03 8.27 -12.79
C ASP A 37 -5.23 8.10 -11.28
N VAL A 38 -4.73 9.07 -10.54
CA VAL A 38 -4.82 9.13 -9.08
C VAL A 38 -5.33 10.49 -8.65
N HIS A 39 -6.13 10.51 -7.59
CA HIS A 39 -6.67 11.73 -7.01
C HIS A 39 -5.91 12.09 -5.74
N PHE A 40 -5.51 13.36 -5.64
CA PHE A 40 -4.92 13.89 -4.40
C PHE A 40 -6.04 14.23 -3.43
N VAL A 41 -5.99 13.63 -2.25
CA VAL A 41 -7.04 13.77 -1.26
C VAL A 41 -6.46 14.02 0.14
N LYS A 42 -7.30 14.40 1.07
CA LYS A 42 -7.02 14.38 2.51
C LYS A 42 -8.11 13.60 3.23
N CYS A 43 -7.75 12.96 4.33
CA CYS A 43 -8.72 12.35 5.23
C CYS A 43 -9.45 13.42 6.02
N VAL A 44 -10.73 13.19 6.22
CA VAL A 44 -11.60 14.05 7.03
C VAL A 44 -12.51 13.20 7.90
N LYS A 45 -12.87 13.72 9.06
CA LYS A 45 -13.88 13.07 9.91
C LYS A 45 -15.24 13.17 9.25
N ASP A 46 -15.88 12.02 9.06
CA ASP A 46 -17.21 11.92 8.48
C ASP A 46 -17.96 10.75 9.11
N SER A 47 -18.81 11.04 10.08
CA SER A 47 -19.58 10.04 10.82
C SER A 47 -20.63 9.31 9.97
N SER A 48 -20.91 9.77 8.78
CA SER A 48 -21.80 9.08 7.83
C SER A 48 -21.14 7.97 7.05
N LYS A 49 -19.81 7.91 7.09
CA LYS A 49 -18.98 6.92 6.39
C LYS A 49 -18.57 5.80 7.33
N LEU A 50 -18.31 4.65 6.74
CA LEU A 50 -17.77 3.51 7.48
C LEU A 50 -16.41 3.88 8.10
N GLY A 51 -16.22 3.56 9.38
CA GLY A 51 -15.03 3.94 10.11
C GLY A 51 -14.98 5.43 10.51
N GLY A 52 -16.03 6.23 10.26
CA GLY A 52 -16.09 7.63 10.67
C GLY A 52 -15.16 8.58 9.89
N CYS A 53 -14.62 8.12 8.77
CA CYS A 53 -13.68 8.87 7.94
C CYS A 53 -14.13 8.91 6.48
N GLY A 54 -13.89 10.03 5.86
CA GLY A 54 -14.07 10.24 4.43
C GLY A 54 -12.84 10.86 3.79
N ILE A 55 -12.93 11.14 2.51
CA ILE A 55 -11.88 11.83 1.76
C ILE A 55 -12.43 13.11 1.14
N GLN A 56 -11.57 14.10 1.00
CA GLN A 56 -11.84 15.33 0.28
C GLN A 56 -10.71 15.62 -0.70
N PRO A 57 -11.01 16.04 -1.95
CA PRO A 57 -9.99 16.46 -2.90
C PRO A 57 -9.15 17.60 -2.33
N VAL A 58 -7.86 17.60 -2.69
CA VAL A 58 -6.95 18.70 -2.42
C VAL A 58 -6.36 19.22 -3.73
N ASP A 59 -6.19 20.53 -3.79
CA ASP A 59 -5.58 21.19 -4.93
C ASP A 59 -4.05 21.09 -4.80
N THR A 60 -3.50 20.01 -5.29
CA THR A 60 -2.07 19.77 -5.37
C THR A 60 -1.74 18.90 -6.58
N ASP A 61 -0.48 18.81 -6.92
CA ASP A 61 -0.01 18.00 -8.04
C ASP A 61 1.38 17.40 -7.76
N TRP A 62 1.89 16.65 -8.73
CA TRP A 62 3.19 16.01 -8.66
C TRP A 62 4.37 16.98 -8.70
N THR A 63 4.17 18.24 -9.00
CA THR A 63 5.23 19.27 -9.11
C THR A 63 5.54 19.95 -7.79
N ARG A 64 4.65 19.78 -6.79
CA ARG A 64 4.86 20.32 -5.46
C ARG A 64 6.08 19.67 -4.79
N SER A 65 6.88 20.48 -4.12
CA SER A 65 7.95 19.98 -3.25
C SER A 65 7.39 19.60 -1.88
N TYR A 66 7.83 18.45 -1.38
CA TYR A 66 7.47 17.91 -0.07
C TYR A 66 8.69 17.88 0.84
N GLY A 67 8.48 18.13 2.10
CA GLY A 67 9.52 18.15 3.13
C GLY A 67 9.19 17.27 4.33
N LYS A 68 10.02 17.36 5.36
CA LYS A 68 9.83 16.61 6.60
C LYS A 68 8.48 16.94 7.24
N GLY A 69 7.68 15.93 7.48
CA GLY A 69 6.36 16.04 8.11
C GLY A 69 5.22 16.26 7.15
N ASP A 70 5.50 16.46 5.86
CA ASP A 70 4.44 16.50 4.85
C ASP A 70 3.87 15.09 4.62
N THR A 71 2.58 15.04 4.37
CA THR A 71 1.86 13.82 4.03
C THR A 71 1.16 14.01 2.70
N LEU A 72 1.22 12.97 1.88
CA LEU A 72 0.53 12.88 0.61
C LEU A 72 -0.39 11.67 0.65
N VAL A 73 -1.67 11.90 0.36
CA VAL A 73 -2.66 10.82 0.27
C VAL A 73 -3.16 10.74 -1.17
N LEU A 74 -3.07 9.54 -1.72
CA LEU A 74 -3.46 9.23 -3.09
C LEU A 74 -4.65 8.27 -3.07
N ASP A 75 -5.72 8.63 -3.77
CA ASP A 75 -6.87 7.79 -3.98
C ASP A 75 -6.87 7.28 -5.43
N PHE A 76 -6.88 5.97 -5.60
CA PHE A 76 -6.92 5.32 -6.90
C PHE A 76 -8.35 5.13 -7.44
N GLY A 77 -9.36 5.52 -6.65
CA GLY A 77 -10.78 5.44 -7.03
C GLY A 77 -11.35 4.02 -7.09
N GLU A 78 -10.52 3.01 -6.94
CA GLU A 78 -10.93 1.60 -6.93
C GLU A 78 -9.94 0.74 -6.15
N HIS A 79 -10.37 -0.42 -5.70
CA HIS A 79 -9.51 -1.41 -5.10
C HIS A 79 -8.64 -2.05 -6.20
N ILE A 80 -7.33 -1.98 -6.02
CA ILE A 80 -6.35 -2.51 -6.97
C ILE A 80 -5.40 -3.49 -6.30
N THR A 81 -5.00 -4.50 -7.06
CA THR A 81 -3.90 -5.39 -6.71
C THR A 81 -2.80 -5.22 -7.74
N GLY A 82 -1.61 -4.89 -7.29
CA GLY A 82 -0.53 -4.63 -8.23
C GLY A 82 0.76 -4.17 -7.58
N THR A 83 1.63 -3.59 -8.39
CA THR A 83 2.89 -3.00 -7.96
C THR A 83 2.77 -1.49 -8.00
N PHE A 84 3.11 -0.84 -6.89
CA PHE A 84 3.21 0.61 -6.81
C PHE A 84 4.61 1.07 -7.19
N SER A 85 4.69 2.11 -8.02
CA SER A 85 5.94 2.76 -8.40
C SER A 85 5.80 4.27 -8.28
N ILE A 86 6.77 4.92 -7.69
CA ILE A 86 6.83 6.37 -7.57
C ILE A 86 8.25 6.86 -7.83
N ASP A 87 8.36 7.87 -8.69
CA ASP A 87 9.62 8.54 -8.97
C ASP A 87 9.75 9.78 -8.10
N MET A 88 10.86 9.85 -7.37
CA MET A 88 11.13 10.96 -6.48
C MET A 88 12.47 11.61 -6.83
N ARG A 89 12.47 12.92 -6.84
CA ARG A 89 13.65 13.73 -7.08
C ARG A 89 13.91 14.67 -5.92
N SER A 90 15.15 14.68 -5.42
CA SER A 90 15.53 15.66 -4.43
C SER A 90 15.71 17.04 -5.05
N VAL A 91 15.24 18.06 -4.36
CA VAL A 91 15.36 19.46 -4.78
C VAL A 91 15.83 20.31 -3.58
N GLY A 92 16.58 21.36 -3.87
CA GLY A 92 17.06 22.31 -2.84
C GLY A 92 18.55 22.21 -2.57
N SER A 93 18.97 22.72 -1.42
CA SER A 93 20.36 22.70 -0.95
C SER A 93 20.88 21.28 -0.76
N PRO A 94 22.22 21.08 -0.71
CA PRO A 94 22.79 19.77 -0.43
C PRO A 94 22.12 19.14 0.78
N MET A 95 21.68 17.92 0.63
CA MET A 95 21.09 17.16 1.73
C MET A 95 22.18 16.66 2.65
N ASP A 96 22.03 16.93 3.93
CA ASP A 96 22.92 16.49 4.99
C ASP A 96 22.36 15.30 5.78
N ALA A 97 21.17 14.84 5.42
CA ALA A 97 20.48 13.74 6.07
C ALA A 97 19.85 12.78 5.06
N PRO A 98 19.76 11.49 5.40
CA PRO A 98 19.08 10.50 4.57
C PRO A 98 17.61 10.83 4.38
N LEU A 99 17.07 10.44 3.21
CA LEU A 99 15.65 10.50 2.96
C LEU A 99 14.96 9.38 3.74
N TYR A 100 13.92 9.73 4.48
CA TYR A 100 13.05 8.81 5.19
C TYR A 100 11.61 8.96 4.74
N ILE A 101 11.03 7.89 4.20
CA ILE A 101 9.67 7.88 3.69
C ILE A 101 8.91 6.73 4.36
N GLY A 102 7.75 7.03 4.90
CA GLY A 102 6.75 6.05 5.29
C GLY A 102 5.70 5.96 4.20
N ILE A 103 5.39 4.76 3.77
CA ILE A 103 4.29 4.48 2.84
C ILE A 103 3.31 3.57 3.53
N LYS A 104 2.03 3.90 3.47
CA LYS A 104 0.96 3.09 3.99
C LYS A 104 -0.05 2.81 2.88
N PHE A 105 -0.38 1.55 2.68
CA PHE A 105 -1.43 1.13 1.76
C PHE A 105 -2.68 0.77 2.57
N CYS A 106 -3.82 1.27 2.15
CA CYS A 106 -5.08 1.11 2.86
C CYS A 106 -6.21 0.88 1.86
N GLU A 107 -7.21 0.13 2.27
CA GLU A 107 -8.46 -0.02 1.51
C GLU A 107 -9.49 1.04 1.90
N MET A 108 -9.40 1.54 3.14
CA MET A 108 -10.36 2.49 3.69
C MET A 108 -9.67 3.73 4.27
N PRO A 109 -10.28 4.91 4.14
CA PRO A 109 -9.71 6.15 4.66
C PRO A 109 -9.42 6.14 6.16
N CYS A 110 -10.22 5.44 6.97
CA CYS A 110 -10.01 5.37 8.42
C CYS A 110 -8.70 4.64 8.79
N GLU A 111 -8.22 3.74 7.95
CA GLU A 111 -7.00 2.99 8.21
C GLU A 111 -5.73 3.84 8.07
N ILE A 112 -5.82 4.97 7.36
CA ILE A 112 -4.66 5.87 7.15
C ILE A 112 -4.16 6.44 8.47
N GLU A 113 -5.07 6.79 9.39
CA GLU A 113 -4.75 7.38 10.69
C GLU A 113 -4.43 6.33 11.77
N GLU A 114 -4.76 5.06 11.54
CA GLU A 114 -4.49 3.99 12.50
C GLU A 114 -3.00 3.71 12.66
N ASP A 115 -2.58 3.45 13.88
CA ASP A 115 -1.20 3.03 14.18
C ASP A 115 -1.14 1.49 14.22
N SER A 116 -0.46 0.89 13.25
CA SER A 116 -0.32 -0.57 13.18
C SER A 116 0.33 -1.19 14.43
N LYS A 117 1.13 -0.43 15.17
CA LYS A 117 1.81 -0.92 16.38
C LYS A 117 0.91 -0.94 17.60
N ASN A 118 -0.05 -0.02 17.66
CA ASN A 118 -0.97 0.15 18.79
C ASN A 118 -2.40 -0.18 18.41
N TYR A 119 -2.59 -0.84 17.26
CA TYR A 119 -3.91 -1.22 16.80
C TYR A 119 -4.52 -2.30 17.70
N ASP A 120 -5.67 -1.99 18.27
CA ASP A 120 -6.44 -2.86 19.16
C ASP A 120 -7.81 -3.26 18.59
N GLY A 121 -8.04 -3.00 17.31
CA GLY A 121 -9.25 -3.36 16.59
C GLY A 121 -9.41 -4.89 16.43
N TRP A 122 -10.53 -5.28 15.86
CA TRP A 122 -10.90 -6.70 15.69
C TRP A 122 -10.16 -7.42 14.56
N LEU A 123 -9.58 -6.69 13.61
CA LEU A 123 -8.72 -7.24 12.57
C LEU A 123 -7.30 -7.45 13.09
N SER A 124 -6.56 -8.32 12.44
CA SER A 124 -5.13 -8.45 12.71
C SER A 124 -4.37 -7.20 12.25
N SER A 125 -3.39 -6.76 13.01
CA SER A 125 -2.48 -5.69 12.60
C SER A 125 -1.70 -6.00 11.32
N SER A 126 -1.67 -7.27 10.90
CA SER A 126 -1.06 -7.69 9.63
C SER A 126 -1.81 -7.22 8.38
N TRP A 127 -3.01 -6.66 8.52
CA TRP A 127 -3.73 -6.00 7.43
C TRP A 127 -3.15 -4.65 7.05
N PHE A 128 -2.42 -4.01 7.97
CA PHE A 128 -1.77 -2.74 7.68
C PHE A 128 -0.47 -2.99 6.93
N GLN A 129 -0.46 -2.61 5.68
CA GLN A 129 0.76 -2.64 4.88
C GLN A 129 1.47 -1.30 5.02
N GLU A 130 2.49 -1.27 5.86
CA GLU A 130 3.35 -0.11 6.07
C GLU A 130 4.77 -0.43 5.63
N GLU A 131 5.30 0.40 4.75
CA GLU A 131 6.68 0.33 4.29
C GLU A 131 7.46 1.55 4.74
N ARG A 132 8.71 1.34 5.11
CA ARG A 132 9.62 2.41 5.52
C ARG A 132 10.87 2.36 4.68
N ILE A 133 11.03 3.37 3.87
CA ILE A 133 12.18 3.51 2.97
C ILE A 133 13.15 4.50 3.59
N HIS A 134 14.37 4.02 3.76
CA HIS A 134 15.50 4.83 4.22
C HIS A 134 16.56 4.79 3.14
N LYS A 135 16.92 5.93 2.58
CA LYS A 135 17.87 6.02 1.49
C LYS A 135 18.81 7.19 1.69
N ASP A 136 20.10 6.93 1.57
CA ASP A 136 21.10 7.98 1.47
C ASP A 136 20.93 8.72 0.15
N VAL A 137 20.76 10.02 0.25
CA VAL A 137 20.67 10.90 -0.92
C VAL A 137 22.01 11.57 -1.08
N LEU A 138 22.76 11.14 -2.09
CA LEU A 138 24.00 11.81 -2.43
C LEU A 138 23.69 13.13 -3.15
N PRO A 139 24.44 14.20 -2.85
CA PRO A 139 24.33 15.42 -3.63
C PRO A 139 24.62 15.10 -5.10
N CYS A 140 23.73 15.49 -5.99
CA CYS A 140 24.02 15.46 -7.42
C CYS A 140 25.04 16.58 -7.69
N THR A 141 26.27 16.20 -7.98
CA THR A 141 27.31 17.11 -8.51
C THR A 141 27.06 17.45 -9.96
#